data_115f1056b5b14824bb8954443d5ba670
#
_entry.id   115f1056b5b14824bb8954443d5ba670
#
_cell.length_a   1.000
_cell.length_b   1.000
_cell.length_c   1.000
_cell.angle_alpha   90.00
_cell.angle_beta   90.00
_cell.angle_gamma   90.00
#
_symmetry.space_group_name_H-M   'P 1'
#
loop_
_entity.id
_entity.type
_entity.pdbx_description
1 polymer ?
#
loop_
_entity_poly.entity_id
_entity_poly.type
_entity_poly.pdbx_seq_one_letter_code
_entity_poly.pdbx_strand_id
1 'polypeptide(L)'
;MNQERVVKAGLLGLGTVGSGVYKLVECQKDEMAMKAGAGLKIQKILVHNMNKKREGVDQSLLTDKWEDIMNDDEIEIVIEVMGGIEPARTMILEALHAGKNVVTANKDLVATHGHELLEAAEESGVDFLFEAAVAGAIPIIRPLKQCLAANEIQEVIGIVNGTTNFILTKLIEEGMDFDDALALATELGYAEADPTADIEGLDAGRKVAIMASIAFHSRVTFDDVYTEGITKITAKDVEYAEEFGDVIKLLGVAHNTEEGIEVAVHPMMIPKEHPLASVRDSFNAVFVRSDAAGDTMFYGRGAGELPTASAIMGDVIDVIRDIQYHCTGRISCTCYRETPVKNFKEVKNKFYIRMLVDNKPGVLAAIASVFGVHKVSIARVIQNTKEDDAAELVIVTEAVKEKHLEDALAHLVDMDTTREIGTVIREY
;
A
#
# COMPACT_ATOMS: atom_id res chain seq x y z
N MET A 1 36.85 13.29 -11.12
CA MET A 1 35.67 13.22 -10.22
C MET A 1 36.17 13.66 -8.86
N ASN A 2 35.59 14.74 -8.30
CA ASN A 2 36.01 15.26 -7.00
C ASN A 2 35.54 14.28 -5.90
N GLN A 3 36.43 13.36 -5.50
CA GLN A 3 36.20 12.48 -4.35
C GLN A 3 36.28 13.23 -2.99
N GLU A 4 36.46 14.55 -3.00
CA GLU A 4 36.65 15.34 -1.78
C GLU A 4 35.37 15.79 -1.08
N ARG A 5 34.22 15.82 -1.78
CA ARG A 5 32.94 16.23 -1.15
C ARG A 5 32.31 15.09 -0.41
N VAL A 6 31.95 15.31 0.84
CA VAL A 6 31.16 14.40 1.68
C VAL A 6 29.89 15.13 2.10
N VAL A 7 28.74 14.65 1.63
CA VAL A 7 27.44 15.11 2.05
C VAL A 7 27.12 14.52 3.43
N LYS A 8 26.63 15.34 4.34
CA LYS A 8 26.28 14.92 5.71
C LYS A 8 24.79 14.78 5.87
N ALA A 9 24.37 13.71 6.54
CA ALA A 9 22.97 13.43 6.81
C ALA A 9 22.68 13.28 8.32
N GLY A 10 21.54 13.77 8.73
CA GLY A 10 20.91 13.47 10.02
C GLY A 10 19.91 12.32 9.85
N LEU A 11 19.94 11.31 10.72
CA LEU A 11 19.03 10.18 10.70
C LEU A 11 18.04 10.30 11.88
N LEU A 12 16.75 10.38 11.60
CA LEU A 12 15.68 10.45 12.59
C LEU A 12 15.09 9.07 12.80
N GLY A 13 15.45 8.43 13.90
CA GLY A 13 15.05 7.07 14.25
C GLY A 13 16.12 6.03 13.96
N LEU A 14 16.30 5.10 14.90
CA LEU A 14 17.22 3.96 14.80
C LEU A 14 16.51 2.68 15.28
N GLY A 15 15.35 2.44 14.67
CA GLY A 15 14.61 1.19 14.73
C GLY A 15 15.10 0.21 13.66
N THR A 16 14.25 -0.73 13.25
CA THR A 16 14.58 -1.73 12.20
C THR A 16 15.10 -1.06 10.92
N VAL A 17 14.34 -0.12 10.37
CA VAL A 17 14.70 0.55 9.11
C VAL A 17 15.93 1.44 9.26
N GLY A 18 15.98 2.26 10.32
CA GLY A 18 17.13 3.15 10.56
C GLY A 18 18.43 2.39 10.79
N SER A 19 18.37 1.22 11.42
CA SER A 19 19.55 0.34 11.56
C SER A 19 20.00 -0.19 10.20
N GLY A 20 19.06 -0.55 9.33
CA GLY A 20 19.35 -0.95 7.94
C GLY A 20 20.01 0.18 7.14
N VAL A 21 19.51 1.42 7.25
CA VAL A 21 20.13 2.60 6.60
C VAL A 21 21.56 2.78 7.09
N TYR A 22 21.78 2.80 8.40
CA TYR A 22 23.12 2.93 8.97
C TYR A 22 24.08 1.83 8.50
N LYS A 23 23.62 0.56 8.51
CA LYS A 23 24.42 -0.57 8.00
C LYS A 23 24.82 -0.40 6.54
N LEU A 24 23.88 0.01 5.66
CA LEU A 24 24.16 0.19 4.23
C LEU A 24 25.16 1.31 4.02
N VAL A 25 25.04 2.43 4.74
CA VAL A 25 26.00 3.55 4.66
C VAL A 25 27.40 3.09 5.04
N GLU A 26 27.57 2.34 6.13
CA GLU A 26 28.89 1.89 6.59
C GLU A 26 29.47 0.79 5.69
N CYS A 27 28.65 -0.19 5.24
CA CYS A 27 29.16 -1.33 4.47
C CYS A 27 29.40 -1.02 2.99
N GLN A 28 28.70 -0.05 2.39
CA GLN A 28 28.78 0.25 0.96
C GLN A 28 29.30 1.67 0.66
N LYS A 29 29.98 2.29 1.60
CA LYS A 29 30.41 3.68 1.57
C LYS A 29 31.10 4.07 0.27
N ASP A 30 32.12 3.31 -0.13
CA ASP A 30 32.94 3.64 -1.31
C ASP A 30 32.16 3.45 -2.63
N GLU A 31 31.37 2.39 -2.71
CA GLU A 31 30.56 2.11 -3.90
C GLU A 31 29.44 3.12 -4.07
N MET A 32 28.77 3.51 -2.97
CA MET A 32 27.75 4.56 -2.99
C MET A 32 28.36 5.90 -3.39
N ALA A 33 29.55 6.24 -2.88
CA ALA A 33 30.25 7.46 -3.28
C ALA A 33 30.55 7.49 -4.78
N MET A 34 30.95 6.36 -5.37
CA MET A 34 31.16 6.25 -6.80
C MET A 34 29.88 6.44 -7.61
N LYS A 35 28.75 5.89 -7.13
CA LYS A 35 27.43 5.99 -7.79
C LYS A 35 26.82 7.38 -7.64
N ALA A 36 26.96 7.99 -6.48
CA ALA A 36 26.40 9.31 -6.16
C ALA A 36 27.24 10.48 -6.66
N GLY A 37 28.56 10.27 -6.86
CA GLY A 37 29.52 11.34 -7.20
C GLY A 37 30.09 12.09 -5.99
N ALA A 38 29.63 11.79 -4.76
CA ALA A 38 30.16 12.30 -3.51
C ALA A 38 29.99 11.27 -2.40
N GLY A 39 30.81 11.36 -1.35
CA GLY A 39 30.67 10.53 -0.15
C GLY A 39 29.44 10.89 0.65
N LEU A 40 28.93 9.94 1.43
CA LEU A 40 27.86 10.15 2.41
C LEU A 40 28.37 9.83 3.80
N LYS A 41 28.00 10.64 4.79
CA LYS A 41 28.27 10.39 6.21
C LYS A 41 27.03 10.69 7.06
N ILE A 42 26.65 9.75 7.91
CA ILE A 42 25.70 10.03 8.98
C ILE A 42 26.41 10.85 10.07
N GLN A 43 25.95 12.09 10.27
CA GLN A 43 26.56 13.05 11.18
C GLN A 43 25.97 12.96 12.58
N LYS A 44 24.64 12.78 12.66
CA LYS A 44 23.89 12.61 13.91
C LYS A 44 22.71 11.66 13.69
N ILE A 45 22.33 10.99 14.77
CA ILE A 45 21.20 10.04 14.80
C ILE A 45 20.29 10.41 15.99
N LEU A 46 19.08 10.85 15.68
CA LEU A 46 18.07 11.15 16.71
C LEU A 46 17.44 9.87 17.23
N VAL A 47 17.44 9.68 18.55
CA VAL A 47 16.83 8.52 19.20
C VAL A 47 16.08 8.94 20.45
N HIS A 48 14.93 8.31 20.71
CA HIS A 48 14.16 8.60 21.92
C HIS A 48 14.85 8.11 23.22
N ASN A 49 15.55 6.97 23.18
CA ASN A 49 16.19 6.37 24.36
C ASN A 49 17.70 6.21 24.14
N MET A 50 18.48 7.11 24.75
CA MET A 50 19.93 7.10 24.71
C MET A 50 20.57 5.89 25.43
N ASN A 51 19.87 5.27 26.39
CA ASN A 51 20.39 4.17 27.19
C ASN A 51 20.25 2.79 26.51
N LYS A 52 19.47 2.71 25.42
CA LYS A 52 19.33 1.45 24.66
C LYS A 52 20.64 1.14 23.95
N LYS A 53 21.27 0.02 24.27
CA LYS A 53 22.47 -0.47 23.55
C LYS A 53 22.11 -0.78 22.09
N ARG A 54 22.95 -0.32 21.17
CA ARG A 54 22.82 -0.54 19.73
C ARG A 54 24.16 -1.06 19.21
N GLU A 55 24.20 -2.36 18.95
CA GLU A 55 25.40 -3.01 18.47
C GLU A 55 25.77 -2.51 17.05
N GLY A 56 27.06 -2.30 16.82
CA GLY A 56 27.57 -1.86 15.52
C GLY A 56 27.32 -0.38 15.18
N VAL A 57 26.78 0.42 16.12
CA VAL A 57 26.55 1.86 15.92
C VAL A 57 27.51 2.67 16.79
N ASP A 58 28.16 3.68 16.21
CA ASP A 58 28.99 4.63 16.95
C ASP A 58 28.10 5.48 17.88
N GLN A 59 28.24 5.25 19.19
CA GLN A 59 27.44 5.93 20.21
C GLN A 59 27.63 7.45 20.24
N SER A 60 28.74 7.98 19.71
CA SER A 60 29.02 9.42 19.62
C SER A 60 28.11 10.15 18.63
N LEU A 61 27.48 9.42 17.73
CA LEU A 61 26.52 9.95 16.74
C LEU A 61 25.12 10.13 17.32
N LEU A 62 24.81 9.47 18.46
CA LEU A 62 23.47 9.49 19.04
C LEU A 62 23.18 10.82 19.73
N THR A 63 21.95 11.27 19.58
CA THR A 63 21.37 12.42 20.29
C THR A 63 19.89 12.18 20.59
N ASP A 64 19.36 12.80 21.64
CA ASP A 64 17.94 12.89 21.94
C ASP A 64 17.37 14.30 21.70
N LYS A 65 18.19 15.18 21.09
CA LYS A 65 17.84 16.57 20.79
C LYS A 65 17.75 16.79 19.29
N TRP A 66 16.58 17.21 18.83
CA TRP A 66 16.36 17.59 17.44
C TRP A 66 17.27 18.74 16.99
N GLU A 67 17.51 19.69 17.87
CA GLU A 67 18.33 20.87 17.63
C GLU A 67 19.76 20.55 17.22
N ASP A 68 20.31 19.41 17.66
CA ASP A 68 21.66 18.94 17.25
C ASP A 68 21.75 18.56 15.77
N ILE A 69 20.60 18.28 15.14
CA ILE A 69 20.50 18.02 13.68
C ILE A 69 20.04 19.28 12.96
N MET A 70 19.02 19.94 13.49
CA MET A 70 18.39 21.08 12.84
C MET A 70 19.34 22.27 12.71
N ASN A 71 20.12 22.56 13.76
CA ASN A 71 21.02 23.70 13.82
C ASN A 71 22.45 23.38 13.31
N ASP A 72 22.71 22.18 12.81
CA ASP A 72 23.97 21.84 12.16
C ASP A 72 23.87 22.20 10.67
N ASP A 73 24.52 23.30 10.28
CA ASP A 73 24.56 23.79 8.89
C ASP A 73 25.30 22.85 7.92
N GLU A 74 26.10 21.92 8.44
CA GLU A 74 26.78 20.92 7.61
C GLU A 74 25.86 19.75 7.23
N ILE A 75 24.70 19.56 7.90
CA ILE A 75 23.72 18.54 7.54
C ILE A 75 22.86 19.04 6.38
N GLU A 76 23.01 18.42 5.22
CA GLU A 76 22.31 18.77 3.98
C GLU A 76 21.10 17.88 3.73
N ILE A 77 21.04 16.68 4.34
CA ILE A 77 19.98 15.69 4.18
C ILE A 77 19.45 15.25 5.53
N VAL A 78 18.12 15.18 5.67
CA VAL A 78 17.46 14.56 6.82
C VAL A 78 16.75 13.29 6.35
N ILE A 79 17.06 12.16 6.97
CA ILE A 79 16.45 10.85 6.69
C ILE A 79 15.50 10.52 7.84
N GLU A 80 14.20 10.52 7.59
CA GLU A 80 13.17 10.27 8.59
C GLU A 80 12.62 8.84 8.48
N VAL A 81 12.76 8.07 9.57
CA VAL A 81 12.30 6.69 9.72
C VAL A 81 11.76 6.41 11.15
N MET A 82 11.17 7.42 11.78
CA MET A 82 10.57 7.29 13.11
C MET A 82 9.16 6.71 13.05
N GLY A 83 8.41 7.03 11.98
CA GLY A 83 7.00 6.72 11.85
C GLY A 83 6.08 7.62 12.71
N GLY A 84 4.77 7.46 12.53
CA GLY A 84 3.77 8.33 13.15
C GLY A 84 3.65 9.70 12.47
N ILE A 85 2.69 10.51 12.89
CA ILE A 85 2.47 11.85 12.31
C ILE A 85 3.35 12.89 13.04
N GLU A 86 3.18 13.03 14.36
CA GLU A 86 3.98 13.94 15.17
C GLU A 86 4.94 13.14 16.08
N PRO A 87 6.16 13.60 16.29
CA PRO A 87 6.74 14.90 15.89
C PRO A 87 7.34 14.90 14.46
N ALA A 88 7.24 13.82 13.67
CA ALA A 88 7.90 13.69 12.38
C ALA A 88 7.48 14.82 11.42
N ARG A 89 6.19 15.15 11.33
CA ARG A 89 5.67 16.24 10.50
C ARG A 89 6.33 17.58 10.81
N THR A 90 6.33 17.97 12.09
CA THR A 90 6.95 19.23 12.54
C THR A 90 8.44 19.26 12.18
N MET A 91 9.19 18.22 12.47
CA MET A 91 10.64 18.14 12.18
C MET A 91 10.95 18.18 10.69
N ILE A 92 10.14 17.52 9.86
CA ILE A 92 10.31 17.56 8.40
C ILE A 92 10.04 18.96 7.86
N LEU A 93 8.95 19.62 8.28
CA LEU A 93 8.64 20.98 7.84
C LEU A 93 9.76 21.96 8.23
N GLU A 94 10.26 21.89 9.46
CA GLU A 94 11.39 22.72 9.91
C GLU A 94 12.64 22.47 9.05
N ALA A 95 12.96 21.20 8.74
CA ALA A 95 14.10 20.84 7.91
C ALA A 95 13.96 21.39 6.49
N LEU A 96 12.80 21.22 5.85
CA LEU A 96 12.53 21.73 4.50
C LEU A 96 12.65 23.26 4.44
N HIS A 97 12.01 23.99 5.38
CA HIS A 97 12.10 25.45 5.44
C HIS A 97 13.52 25.97 5.74
N ALA A 98 14.37 25.16 6.39
CA ALA A 98 15.79 25.47 6.60
C ALA A 98 16.66 25.14 5.38
N GLY A 99 16.08 24.69 4.28
CA GLY A 99 16.82 24.35 3.05
C GLY A 99 17.51 22.98 3.11
N LYS A 100 17.11 22.09 4.02
CA LYS A 100 17.61 20.72 4.06
C LYS A 100 16.73 19.80 3.21
N ASN A 101 17.35 18.93 2.44
CA ASN A 101 16.62 17.90 1.69
C ASN A 101 16.12 16.80 2.63
N VAL A 102 14.97 16.21 2.34
CA VAL A 102 14.36 15.21 3.20
C VAL A 102 14.05 13.94 2.43
N VAL A 103 14.39 12.79 3.03
CA VAL A 103 14.01 11.45 2.56
C VAL A 103 13.24 10.75 3.67
N THR A 104 12.03 10.25 3.39
CA THR A 104 11.20 9.59 4.39
C THR A 104 10.64 8.25 3.94
N ALA A 105 10.40 7.34 4.88
CA ALA A 105 9.64 6.09 4.67
C ALA A 105 8.25 6.14 5.33
N ASN A 106 7.81 7.30 5.82
CA ASN A 106 6.62 7.48 6.64
C ASN A 106 5.35 7.59 5.78
N LYS A 107 4.77 6.43 5.47
CA LYS A 107 3.55 6.35 4.67
C LYS A 107 2.36 7.06 5.29
N ASP A 108 2.23 7.02 6.63
CA ASP A 108 1.11 7.64 7.34
C ASP A 108 1.15 9.16 7.15
N LEU A 109 2.32 9.73 7.27
CA LEU A 109 2.56 11.16 7.09
C LEU A 109 2.36 11.59 5.61
N VAL A 110 2.92 10.83 4.67
CA VAL A 110 2.78 11.15 3.23
C VAL A 110 1.34 11.02 2.75
N ALA A 111 0.59 10.00 3.21
CA ALA A 111 -0.81 9.80 2.82
C ALA A 111 -1.76 10.87 3.38
N THR A 112 -1.41 11.50 4.50
CA THR A 112 -2.28 12.50 5.16
C THR A 112 -1.83 13.94 4.93
N HIS A 113 -0.53 14.20 4.97
CA HIS A 113 0.07 15.55 4.91
C HIS A 113 1.07 15.73 3.75
N GLY A 114 1.12 14.78 2.80
CA GLY A 114 2.11 14.81 1.73
C GLY A 114 2.07 16.10 0.89
N HIS A 115 0.90 16.69 0.68
CA HIS A 115 0.76 17.94 -0.06
C HIS A 115 1.51 19.10 0.64
N GLU A 116 1.28 19.30 1.93
CA GLU A 116 1.94 20.34 2.73
C GLU A 116 3.48 20.18 2.69
N LEU A 117 3.97 18.97 2.79
CA LEU A 117 5.41 18.68 2.76
C LEU A 117 6.03 18.92 1.39
N LEU A 118 5.32 18.55 0.32
CA LEU A 118 5.75 18.79 -1.05
C LEU A 118 5.74 20.28 -1.39
N GLU A 119 4.75 21.04 -0.90
CA GLU A 119 4.67 22.49 -1.06
C GLU A 119 5.83 23.18 -0.33
N ALA A 120 6.09 22.82 0.92
CA ALA A 120 7.24 23.34 1.68
C ALA A 120 8.59 23.03 1.01
N ALA A 121 8.74 21.86 0.41
CA ALA A 121 9.95 21.49 -0.33
C ALA A 121 10.11 22.33 -1.61
N GLU A 122 9.03 22.54 -2.35
CA GLU A 122 9.00 23.36 -3.57
C GLU A 122 9.31 24.83 -3.27
N GLU A 123 8.71 25.41 -2.25
CA GLU A 123 8.99 26.77 -1.80
C GLU A 123 10.44 26.99 -1.39
N SER A 124 11.05 25.97 -0.81
CA SER A 124 12.45 26.02 -0.34
C SER A 124 13.47 25.57 -1.40
N GLY A 125 13.03 25.05 -2.55
CA GLY A 125 13.88 24.57 -3.62
C GLY A 125 14.74 23.35 -3.25
N VAL A 126 14.19 22.46 -2.38
CA VAL A 126 14.84 21.24 -1.89
C VAL A 126 14.07 19.98 -2.30
N ASP A 127 14.71 18.82 -2.20
CA ASP A 127 14.08 17.54 -2.48
C ASP A 127 13.32 17.02 -1.27
N PHE A 128 12.10 16.50 -1.53
CA PHE A 128 11.34 15.67 -0.61
C PHE A 128 11.00 14.35 -1.30
N LEU A 129 11.73 13.29 -0.94
CA LEU A 129 11.62 11.97 -1.57
C LEU A 129 11.09 10.93 -0.58
N PHE A 130 10.29 9.97 -1.07
CA PHE A 130 9.58 9.02 -0.22
C PHE A 130 9.30 7.65 -0.89
N GLU A 131 10.25 7.17 -1.71
CA GLU A 131 10.12 5.87 -2.39
C GLU A 131 9.79 4.74 -1.41
N ALA A 132 10.44 4.74 -0.25
CA ALA A 132 10.26 3.71 0.78
C ALA A 132 8.89 3.76 1.51
N ALA A 133 8.09 4.80 1.30
CA ALA A 133 6.75 4.90 1.89
C ALA A 133 5.75 3.91 1.26
N VAL A 134 6.00 3.42 0.04
CA VAL A 134 5.13 2.47 -0.67
C VAL A 134 5.93 1.26 -1.13
N ALA A 135 5.40 0.06 -0.85
CA ALA A 135 5.92 -1.22 -1.35
C ALA A 135 7.40 -1.52 -1.04
N GLY A 136 7.97 -0.90 0.00
CA GLY A 136 9.29 -1.22 0.54
C GLY A 136 10.43 -1.12 -0.49
N ALA A 137 11.01 -2.27 -0.89
CA ALA A 137 12.11 -2.30 -1.86
C ALA A 137 11.67 -2.13 -3.32
N ILE A 138 10.37 -2.20 -3.59
CA ILE A 138 9.83 -2.12 -4.96
C ILE A 138 9.87 -0.65 -5.42
N PRO A 139 10.62 -0.32 -6.46
CA PRO A 139 10.57 1.04 -7.00
C PRO A 139 9.23 1.26 -7.70
N ILE A 140 8.42 2.17 -7.20
CA ILE A 140 7.09 2.51 -7.77
C ILE A 140 6.84 4.01 -7.88
N ILE A 141 7.23 4.78 -6.87
CA ILE A 141 7.03 6.24 -6.86
C ILE A 141 7.83 6.90 -8.00
N ARG A 142 9.12 6.56 -8.09
CA ARG A 142 10.00 7.08 -9.14
C ARG A 142 9.58 6.60 -10.53
N PRO A 143 9.27 5.32 -10.78
CA PRO A 143 8.70 4.89 -12.05
C PRO A 143 7.45 5.67 -12.47
N LEU A 144 6.49 5.87 -11.58
CA LEU A 144 5.28 6.65 -11.87
C LEU A 144 5.61 8.11 -12.21
N LYS A 145 6.49 8.76 -11.44
CA LYS A 145 6.86 10.17 -11.63
C LYS A 145 7.79 10.41 -12.84
N GLN A 146 8.64 9.47 -13.19
CA GLN A 146 9.73 9.68 -14.15
C GLN A 146 9.70 8.71 -15.33
N CYS A 147 9.72 7.39 -15.07
CA CYS A 147 9.85 6.40 -16.16
C CYS A 147 8.58 6.32 -17.01
N LEU A 148 7.42 6.45 -16.41
CA LEU A 148 6.11 6.41 -17.05
C LEU A 148 5.52 7.79 -17.33
N ALA A 149 6.27 8.87 -17.12
CA ALA A 149 5.80 10.26 -17.24
C ALA A 149 5.23 10.64 -18.63
N ALA A 150 5.60 9.89 -19.68
CA ALA A 150 5.06 10.09 -21.02
C ALA A 150 3.74 9.35 -21.28
N ASN A 151 3.18 8.67 -20.27
CA ASN A 151 1.97 7.87 -20.39
C ASN A 151 0.81 8.48 -19.59
N GLU A 152 -0.40 8.20 -20.02
CA GLU A 152 -1.58 8.35 -19.19
C GLU A 152 -1.83 7.04 -18.45
N ILE A 153 -1.71 7.08 -17.11
CA ILE A 153 -1.97 5.92 -16.26
C ILE A 153 -3.48 5.76 -16.11
N GLN A 154 -3.98 4.58 -16.47
CA GLN A 154 -5.40 4.23 -16.43
C GLN A 154 -5.75 3.48 -15.15
N GLU A 155 -4.83 2.61 -14.69
CA GLU A 155 -5.06 1.71 -13.58
C GLU A 155 -3.77 1.47 -12.81
N VAL A 156 -3.89 1.43 -11.48
CA VAL A 156 -2.85 0.94 -10.55
C VAL A 156 -3.50 -0.05 -9.62
N ILE A 157 -3.06 -1.32 -9.67
CA ILE A 157 -3.53 -2.38 -8.77
C ILE A 157 -2.33 -2.99 -8.05
N GLY A 158 -2.43 -3.16 -6.72
CA GLY A 158 -1.29 -3.65 -5.97
C GLY A 158 -1.65 -4.62 -4.84
N ILE A 159 -0.83 -5.66 -4.72
CA ILE A 159 -0.65 -6.42 -3.49
C ILE A 159 0.43 -5.66 -2.71
N VAL A 160 0.01 -4.79 -1.78
CA VAL A 160 0.91 -3.85 -1.09
C VAL A 160 1.00 -4.07 0.41
N ASN A 161 0.40 -5.18 0.90
CA ASN A 161 0.54 -5.65 2.27
C ASN A 161 1.02 -7.11 2.27
N GLY A 162 2.20 -7.37 2.83
CA GLY A 162 2.82 -8.69 2.84
C GLY A 162 2.15 -9.66 3.82
N THR A 163 1.64 -9.18 4.94
CA THR A 163 0.98 -9.98 5.97
C THR A 163 -0.29 -10.62 5.43
N THR A 164 -1.16 -9.84 4.80
CA THR A 164 -2.41 -10.33 4.22
C THR A 164 -2.18 -11.23 3.03
N ASN A 165 -1.19 -10.95 2.18
CA ASN A 165 -0.86 -11.85 1.09
C ASN A 165 -0.28 -13.18 1.58
N PHE A 166 0.51 -13.18 2.65
CA PHE A 166 0.98 -14.40 3.31
C PHE A 166 -0.20 -15.23 3.84
N ILE A 167 -1.11 -14.63 4.61
CA ILE A 167 -2.30 -15.29 5.16
C ILE A 167 -3.11 -15.91 4.02
N LEU A 168 -3.47 -15.14 3.00
CA LEU A 168 -4.23 -15.66 1.85
C LEU A 168 -3.49 -16.76 1.10
N THR A 169 -2.15 -16.70 0.99
CA THR A 169 -1.35 -17.79 0.41
C THR A 169 -1.50 -19.08 1.21
N LYS A 170 -1.48 -19.00 2.55
CA LYS A 170 -1.66 -20.19 3.43
C LYS A 170 -3.07 -20.77 3.34
N LEU A 171 -4.11 -19.93 3.26
CA LEU A 171 -5.47 -20.38 3.03
C LEU A 171 -5.57 -21.14 1.69
N ILE A 172 -4.96 -20.59 0.62
CA ILE A 172 -5.05 -21.13 -0.74
C ILE A 172 -4.22 -22.42 -0.91
N GLU A 173 -2.97 -22.42 -0.46
CA GLU A 173 -2.03 -23.52 -0.77
C GLU A 173 -2.04 -24.63 0.27
N GLU A 174 -2.32 -24.31 1.52
CA GLU A 174 -2.25 -25.26 2.64
C GLU A 174 -3.64 -25.57 3.24
N GLY A 175 -4.70 -24.89 2.79
CA GLY A 175 -6.06 -25.06 3.32
C GLY A 175 -6.20 -24.68 4.79
N MET A 176 -5.33 -23.78 5.27
CA MET A 176 -5.38 -23.31 6.67
C MET A 176 -6.61 -22.44 6.90
N ASP A 177 -7.13 -22.45 8.12
CA ASP A 177 -8.10 -21.47 8.56
C ASP A 177 -7.43 -20.10 8.80
N PHE A 178 -8.23 -19.04 8.78
CA PHE A 178 -7.72 -17.66 8.92
C PHE A 178 -6.93 -17.44 10.21
N ASP A 179 -7.46 -17.93 11.35
CA ASP A 179 -6.83 -17.74 12.66
C ASP A 179 -5.49 -18.46 12.78
N ASP A 180 -5.40 -19.67 12.23
CA ASP A 180 -4.15 -20.44 12.21
C ASP A 180 -3.11 -19.77 11.30
N ALA A 181 -3.51 -19.27 10.14
CA ALA A 181 -2.62 -18.57 9.22
C ALA A 181 -2.13 -17.24 9.82
N LEU A 182 -2.98 -16.50 10.54
CA LEU A 182 -2.62 -15.28 11.26
C LEU A 182 -1.64 -15.58 12.42
N ALA A 183 -1.89 -16.64 13.18
CA ALA A 183 -0.99 -17.07 14.26
C ALA A 183 0.40 -17.42 13.70
N LEU A 184 0.47 -18.14 12.58
CA LEU A 184 1.72 -18.45 11.90
C LEU A 184 2.42 -17.19 11.38
N ALA A 185 1.67 -16.23 10.81
CA ALA A 185 2.23 -14.94 10.37
C ALA A 185 2.87 -14.17 11.54
N THR A 186 2.25 -14.22 12.71
CA THR A 186 2.77 -13.58 13.94
C THR A 186 4.03 -14.29 14.45
N GLU A 187 4.04 -15.62 14.47
CA GLU A 187 5.22 -16.42 14.87
C GLU A 187 6.43 -16.13 13.98
N LEU A 188 6.20 -16.00 12.67
CA LEU A 188 7.25 -15.71 11.68
C LEU A 188 7.64 -14.23 11.64
N GLY A 189 6.95 -13.36 12.40
CA GLY A 189 7.24 -11.92 12.48
C GLY A 189 6.73 -11.11 11.27
N TYR A 190 5.79 -11.64 10.49
CA TYR A 190 5.11 -10.90 9.43
C TYR A 190 3.97 -10.05 9.97
N ALA A 191 3.27 -10.50 11.02
CA ALA A 191 2.25 -9.75 11.73
C ALA A 191 2.76 -9.27 13.09
N GLU A 192 2.39 -8.05 13.48
CA GLU A 192 2.61 -7.51 14.82
C GLU A 192 1.56 -8.04 15.81
N ALA A 193 1.73 -7.72 17.12
CA ALA A 193 0.77 -8.12 18.15
C ALA A 193 -0.65 -7.55 17.92
N ASP A 194 -0.75 -6.37 17.31
CA ASP A 194 -2.00 -5.81 16.80
C ASP A 194 -1.94 -5.76 15.27
N PRO A 195 -2.50 -6.75 14.57
CA PRO A 195 -2.46 -6.84 13.13
C PRO A 195 -3.58 -6.06 12.43
N THR A 196 -4.41 -5.31 13.17
CA THR A 196 -5.63 -4.65 12.65
C THR A 196 -5.36 -3.82 11.42
N ALA A 197 -4.27 -3.02 11.42
CA ALA A 197 -3.95 -2.18 10.26
C ALA A 197 -3.67 -2.99 8.99
N ASP A 198 -3.16 -4.21 9.12
CA ASP A 198 -2.91 -5.11 8.00
C ASP A 198 -4.21 -5.80 7.57
N ILE A 199 -4.84 -6.55 8.48
CA ILE A 199 -5.96 -7.45 8.15
C ILE A 199 -7.24 -6.71 7.75
N GLU A 200 -7.42 -5.46 8.18
CA GLU A 200 -8.53 -4.59 7.79
C GLU A 200 -8.21 -3.70 6.57
N GLY A 201 -7.02 -3.86 5.97
CA GLY A 201 -6.62 -3.17 4.74
C GLY A 201 -6.19 -1.72 4.90
N LEU A 202 -6.05 -1.21 6.12
CA LEU A 202 -5.71 0.21 6.38
C LEU A 202 -4.30 0.56 5.91
N ASP A 203 -3.33 -0.34 6.10
CA ASP A 203 -1.97 -0.17 5.58
C ASP A 203 -1.95 -0.07 4.06
N ALA A 204 -2.67 -0.97 3.38
CA ALA A 204 -2.81 -0.94 1.93
C ALA A 204 -3.54 0.32 1.44
N GLY A 205 -4.55 0.80 2.19
CA GLY A 205 -5.30 2.03 1.89
C GLY A 205 -4.41 3.27 1.83
N ARG A 206 -3.50 3.45 2.79
CA ARG A 206 -2.54 4.55 2.77
C ARG A 206 -1.62 4.50 1.56
N LYS A 207 -1.12 3.31 1.21
CA LYS A 207 -0.22 3.12 0.07
C LYS A 207 -0.92 3.36 -1.26
N VAL A 208 -2.17 2.91 -1.43
CA VAL A 208 -2.91 3.14 -2.68
C VAL A 208 -3.29 4.61 -2.84
N ALA A 209 -3.60 5.34 -1.75
CA ALA A 209 -3.84 6.78 -1.81
C ALA A 209 -2.63 7.54 -2.36
N ILE A 210 -1.42 7.21 -1.89
CA ILE A 210 -0.17 7.79 -2.39
C ILE A 210 0.01 7.48 -3.88
N MET A 211 -0.15 6.21 -4.27
CA MET A 211 0.01 5.80 -5.67
C MET A 211 -1.01 6.47 -6.59
N ALA A 212 -2.29 6.51 -6.19
CA ALA A 212 -3.35 7.16 -6.95
C ALA A 212 -3.09 8.65 -7.14
N SER A 213 -2.64 9.34 -6.09
CA SER A 213 -2.30 10.77 -6.17
C SER A 213 -1.24 11.04 -7.23
N ILE A 214 -0.19 10.21 -7.27
CA ILE A 214 0.92 10.37 -8.21
C ILE A 214 0.51 9.95 -9.62
N ALA A 215 -0.14 8.80 -9.75
CA ALA A 215 -0.49 8.22 -11.05
C ALA A 215 -1.54 9.05 -11.81
N PHE A 216 -2.50 9.67 -11.09
CA PHE A 216 -3.60 10.40 -11.70
C PHE A 216 -3.47 11.92 -11.56
N HIS A 217 -2.33 12.37 -11.01
CA HIS A 217 -2.01 13.79 -10.86
C HIS A 217 -3.06 14.60 -10.09
N SER A 218 -3.76 13.96 -9.17
CA SER A 218 -4.83 14.57 -8.37
C SER A 218 -4.67 14.16 -6.92
N ARG A 219 -5.04 15.03 -6.00
CA ARG A 219 -4.91 14.74 -4.58
C ARG A 219 -5.93 13.69 -4.15
N VAL A 220 -5.44 12.53 -3.71
CA VAL A 220 -6.19 11.46 -3.06
C VAL A 220 -5.62 11.26 -1.67
N THR A 221 -6.45 11.35 -0.65
CA THR A 221 -6.07 11.11 0.76
C THR A 221 -6.54 9.75 1.23
N PHE A 222 -6.05 9.29 2.37
CA PHE A 222 -6.52 8.02 2.94
C PHE A 222 -8.03 8.04 3.26
N ASP A 223 -8.59 9.18 3.62
CA ASP A 223 -10.03 9.34 3.91
C ASP A 223 -10.92 9.13 2.66
N ASP A 224 -10.33 9.26 1.46
CA ASP A 224 -11.03 8.99 0.21
C ASP A 224 -11.07 7.51 -0.17
N VAL A 225 -10.28 6.66 0.50
CA VAL A 225 -10.13 5.25 0.16
C VAL A 225 -11.15 4.39 0.91
N TYR A 226 -12.00 3.68 0.19
CA TYR A 226 -12.77 2.60 0.80
C TYR A 226 -11.85 1.45 1.19
N THR A 227 -11.98 0.94 2.42
CA THR A 227 -11.19 -0.20 2.89
C THR A 227 -12.05 -1.33 3.41
N GLU A 228 -11.76 -2.54 2.97
CA GLU A 228 -12.33 -3.79 3.46
C GLU A 228 -11.22 -4.84 3.60
N GLY A 229 -11.16 -5.47 4.78
CA GLY A 229 -10.12 -6.45 5.11
C GLY A 229 -10.42 -7.87 4.67
N ILE A 230 -9.59 -8.81 5.12
CA ILE A 230 -9.66 -10.24 4.74
C ILE A 230 -10.29 -11.12 5.81
N THR A 231 -10.73 -10.58 6.93
CA THR A 231 -11.19 -11.33 8.12
C THR A 231 -12.41 -12.20 7.86
N LYS A 232 -13.18 -11.93 6.80
CA LYS A 232 -14.37 -12.71 6.41
C LYS A 232 -14.08 -13.81 5.39
N ILE A 233 -12.87 -13.89 4.86
CA ILE A 233 -12.50 -14.90 3.85
C ILE A 233 -12.32 -16.25 4.52
N THR A 234 -12.93 -17.28 3.96
CA THR A 234 -12.88 -18.64 4.47
C THR A 234 -12.23 -19.59 3.45
N ALA A 235 -11.78 -20.77 3.93
CA ALA A 235 -11.27 -21.82 3.04
C ALA A 235 -12.31 -22.20 1.96
N LYS A 236 -13.62 -22.13 2.30
CA LYS A 236 -14.70 -22.42 1.33
C LYS A 236 -14.75 -21.42 0.18
N ASP A 237 -14.48 -20.15 0.43
CA ASP A 237 -14.42 -19.12 -0.62
C ASP A 237 -13.22 -19.35 -1.54
N VAL A 238 -12.11 -19.85 -0.98
CA VAL A 238 -10.93 -20.25 -1.77
C VAL A 238 -11.25 -21.43 -2.69
N GLU A 239 -11.98 -22.46 -2.22
CA GLU A 239 -12.39 -23.59 -3.06
C GLU A 239 -13.26 -23.12 -4.25
N TYR A 240 -14.22 -22.22 -4.02
CA TYR A 240 -15.04 -21.66 -5.11
C TYR A 240 -14.24 -20.77 -6.06
N ALA A 241 -13.32 -19.96 -5.55
CA ALA A 241 -12.44 -19.18 -6.42
C ALA A 241 -11.62 -20.12 -7.33
N GLU A 242 -11.10 -21.21 -6.78
CA GLU A 242 -10.37 -22.21 -7.56
C GLU A 242 -11.24 -22.90 -8.63
N GLU A 243 -12.50 -23.26 -8.29
CA GLU A 243 -13.48 -23.80 -9.23
C GLU A 243 -13.78 -22.84 -10.39
N PHE A 244 -13.77 -21.53 -10.11
CA PHE A 244 -13.99 -20.50 -11.14
C PHE A 244 -12.73 -20.18 -11.97
N GLY A 245 -11.58 -20.70 -11.59
CA GLY A 245 -10.29 -20.41 -12.23
C GLY A 245 -9.63 -19.16 -11.70
N ASP A 246 -10.05 -18.69 -10.53
CA ASP A 246 -9.60 -17.47 -9.89
C ASP A 246 -8.73 -17.74 -8.66
N VAL A 247 -8.13 -16.69 -8.12
CA VAL A 247 -7.48 -16.63 -6.81
C VAL A 247 -7.94 -15.39 -6.05
N ILE A 248 -7.99 -15.49 -4.71
CA ILE A 248 -8.36 -14.36 -3.87
C ILE A 248 -7.09 -13.60 -3.45
N LYS A 249 -7.09 -12.29 -3.62
CA LYS A 249 -6.04 -11.38 -3.16
C LYS A 249 -6.66 -10.16 -2.47
N LEU A 250 -5.95 -9.59 -1.47
CA LEU A 250 -6.27 -8.24 -1.00
C LEU A 250 -5.58 -7.25 -1.93
N LEU A 251 -6.36 -6.46 -2.63
CA LEU A 251 -5.84 -5.52 -3.62
C LEU A 251 -6.14 -4.07 -3.25
N GLY A 252 -5.11 -3.24 -3.31
CA GLY A 252 -5.30 -1.80 -3.45
C GLY A 252 -5.55 -1.50 -4.93
N VAL A 253 -6.68 -0.90 -5.23
CA VAL A 253 -7.17 -0.66 -6.59
C VAL A 253 -7.38 0.83 -6.79
N ALA A 254 -6.85 1.38 -7.86
CA ALA A 254 -7.09 2.75 -8.28
C ALA A 254 -7.30 2.83 -9.79
N HIS A 255 -8.41 3.43 -10.22
CA HIS A 255 -8.75 3.64 -11.64
C HIS A 255 -8.98 5.12 -11.93
N ASN A 256 -8.46 5.57 -13.06
CA ASN A 256 -8.76 6.89 -13.61
C ASN A 256 -9.88 6.74 -14.65
N THR A 257 -11.06 7.26 -14.34
CA THR A 257 -12.24 7.16 -15.20
C THR A 257 -12.72 8.55 -15.67
N GLU A 258 -13.55 8.61 -16.70
CA GLU A 258 -14.17 9.86 -17.15
C GLU A 258 -15.06 10.51 -16.06
N GLU A 259 -15.57 9.71 -15.12
CA GLU A 259 -16.44 10.18 -14.03
C GLU A 259 -15.67 10.59 -12.77
N GLY A 260 -14.36 10.33 -12.70
CA GLY A 260 -13.50 10.59 -11.55
C GLY A 260 -12.61 9.41 -11.17
N ILE A 261 -11.84 9.59 -10.11
CA ILE A 261 -10.93 8.58 -9.58
C ILE A 261 -11.71 7.59 -8.71
N GLU A 262 -11.59 6.31 -9.01
CA GLU A 262 -12.05 5.21 -8.15
C GLU A 262 -10.85 4.69 -7.36
N VAL A 263 -10.97 4.60 -6.04
CA VAL A 263 -9.89 4.12 -5.17
C VAL A 263 -10.46 3.30 -4.02
N ALA A 264 -9.91 2.09 -3.81
CA ALA A 264 -10.36 1.19 -2.78
C ALA A 264 -9.29 0.15 -2.39
N VAL A 265 -9.48 -0.48 -1.24
CA VAL A 265 -8.80 -1.71 -0.82
C VAL A 265 -9.86 -2.72 -0.43
N HIS A 266 -9.84 -3.88 -1.05
CA HIS A 266 -10.76 -4.97 -0.70
C HIS A 266 -10.25 -6.32 -1.21
N PRO A 267 -10.72 -7.44 -0.67
CA PRO A 267 -10.56 -8.74 -1.28
C PRO A 267 -11.15 -8.76 -2.70
N MET A 268 -10.43 -9.41 -3.61
CA MET A 268 -10.86 -9.54 -5.00
C MET A 268 -10.49 -10.92 -5.53
N MET A 269 -11.42 -11.54 -6.26
CA MET A 269 -11.17 -12.70 -7.10
C MET A 269 -10.57 -12.23 -8.42
N ILE A 270 -9.37 -12.73 -8.75
CA ILE A 270 -8.68 -12.40 -10.00
C ILE A 270 -8.37 -13.67 -10.77
N PRO A 271 -8.46 -13.65 -12.12
CA PRO A 271 -8.11 -14.81 -12.94
C PRO A 271 -6.71 -15.33 -12.68
N LYS A 272 -6.52 -16.66 -12.71
CA LYS A 272 -5.19 -17.28 -12.51
C LYS A 272 -4.16 -16.80 -13.53
N GLU A 273 -4.59 -16.32 -14.70
CA GLU A 273 -3.76 -15.76 -15.74
C GLU A 273 -3.31 -14.32 -15.46
N HIS A 274 -3.96 -13.62 -14.52
CA HIS A 274 -3.55 -12.26 -14.16
C HIS A 274 -2.17 -12.28 -13.50
N PRO A 275 -1.24 -11.37 -13.86
CA PRO A 275 0.14 -11.38 -13.32
C PRO A 275 0.20 -11.38 -11.79
N LEU A 276 -0.70 -10.65 -11.11
CA LEU A 276 -0.78 -10.59 -9.64
C LEU A 276 -1.19 -11.93 -8.99
N ALA A 277 -1.84 -12.84 -9.72
CA ALA A 277 -2.26 -14.14 -9.19
C ALA A 277 -1.06 -14.99 -8.72
N SER A 278 0.08 -14.84 -9.37
CA SER A 278 1.31 -15.58 -9.08
C SER A 278 2.10 -15.06 -7.87
N VAL A 279 1.72 -13.91 -7.31
CA VAL A 279 2.42 -13.28 -6.17
C VAL A 279 2.04 -13.99 -4.88
N ARG A 280 3.01 -14.62 -4.20
CA ARG A 280 2.80 -15.51 -3.04
C ARG A 280 3.51 -15.00 -1.80
N ASP A 281 3.22 -15.64 -0.68
CA ASP A 281 3.83 -15.35 0.61
C ASP A 281 3.79 -13.87 0.98
N SER A 282 4.85 -13.36 1.61
CA SER A 282 4.96 -11.95 1.99
C SER A 282 5.45 -11.02 0.87
N PHE A 283 5.46 -11.50 -0.39
CA PHE A 283 5.85 -10.65 -1.51
C PHE A 283 4.74 -9.68 -1.90
N ASN A 284 5.17 -8.54 -2.39
CA ASN A 284 4.31 -7.49 -2.92
C ASN A 284 4.50 -7.35 -4.42
N ALA A 285 3.50 -6.78 -5.08
CA ALA A 285 3.60 -6.37 -6.47
C ALA A 285 2.63 -5.22 -6.76
N VAL A 286 3.04 -4.35 -7.67
CA VAL A 286 2.19 -3.29 -8.20
C VAL A 286 2.11 -3.45 -9.72
N PHE A 287 0.90 -3.60 -10.20
CA PHE A 287 0.56 -3.66 -11.62
C PHE A 287 0.06 -2.29 -12.06
N VAL A 288 0.58 -1.79 -13.16
CA VAL A 288 0.24 -0.48 -13.72
C VAL A 288 -0.14 -0.65 -15.18
N ARG A 289 -1.34 -0.19 -15.55
CA ARG A 289 -1.81 -0.13 -16.93
C ARG A 289 -1.77 1.31 -17.44
N SER A 290 -1.16 1.50 -18.57
CA SER A 290 -1.02 2.80 -19.20
C SER A 290 -1.34 2.74 -20.70
N ASP A 291 -1.60 3.89 -21.31
CA ASP A 291 -2.01 4.01 -22.71
C ASP A 291 -0.92 3.61 -23.72
N ALA A 292 0.33 4.02 -23.48
CA ALA A 292 1.42 3.83 -24.44
C ALA A 292 2.33 2.65 -24.07
N ALA A 293 2.73 2.48 -22.79
CA ALA A 293 3.59 1.39 -22.35
C ALA A 293 2.82 0.08 -22.15
N GLY A 294 1.47 0.14 -22.08
CA GLY A 294 0.64 -1.03 -21.78
C GLY A 294 0.80 -1.46 -20.31
N ASP A 295 0.77 -2.77 -20.11
CA ASP A 295 0.82 -3.37 -18.78
C ASP A 295 2.26 -3.54 -18.30
N THR A 296 2.55 -3.03 -17.10
CA THR A 296 3.82 -3.20 -16.41
C THR A 296 3.60 -3.71 -14.99
N MET A 297 4.51 -4.51 -14.46
CA MET A 297 4.42 -5.01 -13.10
C MET A 297 5.77 -4.85 -12.38
N PHE A 298 5.71 -4.37 -11.15
CA PHE A 298 6.85 -4.22 -10.25
C PHE A 298 6.67 -5.19 -9.08
N TYR A 299 7.64 -6.06 -8.84
CA TYR A 299 7.54 -7.17 -7.89
C TYR A 299 8.76 -7.22 -6.97
N GLY A 300 8.56 -7.53 -5.69
CA GLY A 300 9.65 -7.67 -4.74
C GLY A 300 9.20 -7.77 -3.29
N ARG A 301 10.10 -7.47 -2.36
CA ARG A 301 9.80 -7.45 -0.93
C ARG A 301 9.18 -6.11 -0.54
N GLY A 302 7.97 -6.16 0.02
CA GLY A 302 7.19 -4.98 0.41
C GLY A 302 7.61 -4.36 1.73
N ALA A 303 8.40 -5.05 2.57
CA ALA A 303 8.88 -4.59 3.87
C ALA A 303 10.18 -5.29 4.25
N GLY A 304 10.80 -4.84 5.32
CA GLY A 304 11.99 -5.44 5.93
C GLY A 304 13.12 -4.42 6.13
N GLU A 305 14.07 -4.72 7.01
CA GLU A 305 15.18 -3.86 7.38
C GLU A 305 15.96 -3.37 6.14
N LEU A 306 16.60 -4.28 5.44
CA LEU A 306 17.44 -3.95 4.28
C LEU A 306 16.63 -3.59 3.02
N PRO A 307 15.49 -4.26 2.72
CA PRO A 307 14.63 -3.87 1.60
C PRO A 307 14.19 -2.40 1.67
N THR A 308 13.64 -1.96 2.79
CA THR A 308 13.19 -0.58 2.98
C THR A 308 14.38 0.40 3.01
N ALA A 309 15.48 0.04 3.70
CA ALA A 309 16.68 0.83 3.70
C ALA A 309 17.29 1.01 2.29
N SER A 310 17.17 0.00 1.42
CA SER A 310 17.64 0.08 0.03
C SER A 310 16.88 1.15 -0.77
N ALA A 311 15.57 1.25 -0.61
CA ALA A 311 14.77 2.29 -1.27
C ALA A 311 15.13 3.69 -0.75
N ILE A 312 15.27 3.85 0.57
CA ILE A 312 15.74 5.10 1.19
C ILE A 312 17.09 5.51 0.63
N MET A 313 18.04 4.58 0.55
CA MET A 313 19.37 4.88 0.02
C MET A 313 19.37 5.19 -1.47
N GLY A 314 18.40 4.65 -2.24
CA GLY A 314 18.14 5.06 -3.61
C GLY A 314 17.78 6.53 -3.71
N ASP A 315 16.87 7.00 -2.86
CA ASP A 315 16.46 8.41 -2.77
C ASP A 315 17.61 9.29 -2.29
N VAL A 316 18.35 8.88 -1.26
CA VAL A 316 19.53 9.63 -0.77
C VAL A 316 20.59 9.80 -1.86
N ILE A 317 20.85 8.76 -2.66
CA ILE A 317 21.78 8.84 -3.79
C ILE A 317 21.31 9.86 -4.83
N ASP A 318 20.01 9.91 -5.12
CA ASP A 318 19.48 10.91 -6.06
C ASP A 318 19.56 12.32 -5.49
N VAL A 319 19.24 12.53 -4.21
CA VAL A 319 19.45 13.83 -3.53
C VAL A 319 20.90 14.26 -3.59
N ILE A 320 21.87 13.36 -3.33
CA ILE A 320 23.29 13.68 -3.44
C ILE A 320 23.65 14.13 -4.86
N ARG A 321 23.13 13.47 -5.89
CA ARG A 321 23.33 13.88 -7.30
C ARG A 321 22.73 15.26 -7.57
N ASP A 322 21.50 15.49 -7.09
CA ASP A 322 20.83 16.77 -7.28
C ASP A 322 21.57 17.92 -6.58
N ILE A 323 22.13 17.69 -5.38
CA ILE A 323 23.03 18.61 -4.69
C ILE A 323 24.30 18.87 -5.54
N GLN A 324 24.92 17.83 -6.10
CA GLN A 324 26.15 17.94 -6.89
C GLN A 324 25.94 18.76 -8.18
N TYR A 325 24.79 18.61 -8.81
CA TYR A 325 24.45 19.28 -10.07
C TYR A 325 23.63 20.57 -9.86
N HIS A 326 23.39 20.97 -8.60
CA HIS A 326 22.61 22.18 -8.24
C HIS A 326 21.21 22.16 -8.87
N CYS A 327 20.51 21.02 -8.77
CA CYS A 327 19.18 20.82 -9.33
C CYS A 327 18.20 20.18 -8.33
N THR A 328 18.39 20.41 -7.04
CA THR A 328 17.40 20.05 -6.00
C THR A 328 16.05 20.67 -6.29
N GLY A 329 14.97 20.04 -5.87
CA GLY A 329 13.59 20.50 -6.12
C GLY A 329 13.10 20.31 -7.56
N ARG A 330 13.85 19.60 -8.43
CA ARG A 330 13.46 19.40 -9.84
C ARG A 330 12.25 18.49 -10.04
N ILE A 331 11.90 17.68 -9.05
CA ILE A 331 10.74 16.78 -9.09
C ILE A 331 9.79 17.18 -7.97
N SER A 332 8.96 18.16 -8.27
CA SER A 332 7.97 18.68 -7.34
C SER A 332 6.72 17.79 -7.24
N CYS A 333 5.66 18.32 -6.63
CA CYS A 333 4.35 17.71 -6.58
C CYS A 333 3.81 17.50 -8.01
N THR A 334 3.28 16.30 -8.27
CA THR A 334 2.66 15.97 -9.56
C THR A 334 1.13 16.11 -9.54
N CYS A 335 0.53 16.58 -8.43
CA CYS A 335 -0.92 16.76 -8.30
C CYS A 335 -1.38 18.12 -8.87
N TYR A 336 -1.34 18.26 -10.19
CA TYR A 336 -1.75 19.48 -10.91
C TYR A 336 -3.17 19.42 -11.49
N ARG A 337 -3.90 18.32 -11.25
CA ARG A 337 -5.31 18.14 -11.65
C ARG A 337 -6.20 18.17 -10.41
N GLU A 338 -7.47 18.53 -10.61
CA GLU A 338 -8.52 18.49 -9.59
C GLU A 338 -9.60 17.45 -9.94
N THR A 339 -9.17 16.24 -10.30
CA THR A 339 -10.09 15.15 -10.61
C THR A 339 -10.75 14.68 -9.33
N PRO A 340 -12.10 14.68 -9.23
CA PRO A 340 -12.77 14.27 -8.01
C PRO A 340 -12.62 12.78 -7.75
N VAL A 341 -12.55 12.40 -6.47
CA VAL A 341 -12.66 11.00 -6.07
C VAL A 341 -14.13 10.61 -6.07
N LYS A 342 -14.46 9.52 -6.75
CA LYS A 342 -15.80 9.00 -6.88
C LYS A 342 -16.26 8.35 -5.57
N ASN A 343 -17.50 8.60 -5.18
CA ASN A 343 -18.07 7.89 -4.05
C ASN A 343 -18.10 6.39 -4.36
N PHE A 344 -17.50 5.58 -3.47
CA PHE A 344 -17.38 4.13 -3.65
C PHE A 344 -18.74 3.45 -3.92
N LYS A 345 -19.83 3.93 -3.33
CA LYS A 345 -21.19 3.40 -3.58
C LYS A 345 -21.66 3.53 -5.03
N GLU A 346 -21.05 4.40 -5.82
CA GLU A 346 -21.34 4.57 -7.25
C GLU A 346 -20.40 3.75 -8.18
N VAL A 347 -19.36 3.14 -7.62
CA VAL A 347 -18.45 2.24 -8.36
C VAL A 347 -19.20 0.98 -8.77
N LYS A 348 -18.87 0.45 -9.94
CA LYS A 348 -19.47 -0.77 -10.46
C LYS A 348 -18.47 -1.92 -10.38
N ASN A 349 -18.88 -2.99 -9.72
CA ASN A 349 -18.13 -4.24 -9.63
C ASN A 349 -19.00 -5.44 -9.95
N LYS A 350 -18.39 -6.55 -10.35
CA LYS A 350 -18.99 -7.87 -10.28
C LYS A 350 -18.76 -8.43 -8.89
N PHE A 351 -19.66 -9.31 -8.44
CA PHE A 351 -19.59 -9.84 -7.09
C PHE A 351 -19.80 -11.33 -7.05
N TYR A 352 -18.98 -12.00 -6.29
CA TYR A 352 -19.22 -13.32 -5.73
C TYR A 352 -19.93 -13.15 -4.39
N ILE A 353 -21.02 -13.89 -4.18
CA ILE A 353 -21.83 -13.85 -2.95
C ILE A 353 -22.10 -15.27 -2.52
N ARG A 354 -21.67 -15.66 -1.32
CA ARG A 354 -21.96 -16.96 -0.73
C ARG A 354 -22.95 -16.77 0.42
N MET A 355 -24.04 -17.53 0.42
CA MET A 355 -25.09 -17.46 1.43
C MET A 355 -25.63 -18.84 1.79
N LEU A 356 -26.13 -18.98 3.02
CA LEU A 356 -26.84 -20.15 3.50
C LEU A 356 -28.35 -19.81 3.60
N VAL A 357 -29.17 -20.62 2.96
CA VAL A 357 -30.62 -20.39 2.88
C VAL A 357 -31.39 -21.66 3.19
N ASP A 358 -32.70 -21.54 3.44
CA ASP A 358 -33.60 -22.71 3.55
C ASP A 358 -33.67 -23.46 2.20
N ASN A 359 -33.57 -24.79 2.26
CA ASN A 359 -33.72 -25.65 1.08
C ASN A 359 -35.20 -25.97 0.86
N LYS A 360 -35.98 -24.97 0.40
CA LYS A 360 -37.43 -25.08 0.15
C LYS A 360 -37.81 -24.61 -1.24
N PRO A 361 -38.87 -25.17 -1.86
CA PRO A 361 -39.36 -24.64 -3.12
C PRO A 361 -39.69 -23.15 -3.05
N GLY A 362 -39.26 -22.40 -4.04
CA GLY A 362 -39.50 -20.96 -4.16
C GLY A 362 -38.44 -20.04 -3.55
N VAL A 363 -37.54 -20.55 -2.70
CA VAL A 363 -36.49 -19.71 -2.06
C VAL A 363 -35.59 -19.04 -3.09
N LEU A 364 -35.02 -19.81 -4.05
CA LEU A 364 -34.21 -19.26 -5.10
C LEU A 364 -34.97 -18.22 -5.95
N ALA A 365 -36.27 -18.47 -6.24
CA ALA A 365 -37.08 -17.52 -6.98
C ALA A 365 -37.28 -16.19 -6.21
N ALA A 366 -37.45 -16.26 -4.91
CA ALA A 366 -37.59 -15.09 -4.04
C ALA A 366 -36.31 -14.28 -4.00
N ILE A 367 -35.14 -14.94 -3.83
CA ILE A 367 -33.82 -14.31 -3.84
C ILE A 367 -33.57 -13.62 -5.20
N ALA A 368 -33.83 -14.32 -6.32
CA ALA A 368 -33.66 -13.75 -7.65
C ALA A 368 -34.58 -12.54 -7.89
N SER A 369 -35.79 -12.56 -7.30
CA SER A 369 -36.72 -11.41 -7.36
C SER A 369 -36.17 -10.20 -6.59
N VAL A 370 -35.57 -10.39 -5.43
CA VAL A 370 -34.90 -9.30 -4.67
C VAL A 370 -33.79 -8.69 -5.49
N PHE A 371 -32.87 -9.50 -6.06
CA PHE A 371 -31.82 -9.00 -6.94
C PHE A 371 -32.41 -8.20 -8.12
N GLY A 372 -33.46 -8.70 -8.76
CA GLY A 372 -34.14 -8.00 -9.85
C GLY A 372 -34.69 -6.64 -9.46
N VAL A 373 -35.36 -6.54 -8.29
CA VAL A 373 -35.90 -5.28 -7.74
C VAL A 373 -34.78 -4.24 -7.54
N HIS A 374 -33.62 -4.67 -7.06
CA HIS A 374 -32.46 -3.81 -6.80
C HIS A 374 -31.54 -3.65 -8.03
N LYS A 375 -31.97 -4.09 -9.23
CA LYS A 375 -31.24 -3.97 -10.49
C LYS A 375 -29.89 -4.71 -10.49
N VAL A 376 -29.80 -5.78 -9.72
CA VAL A 376 -28.65 -6.69 -9.72
C VAL A 376 -28.94 -7.81 -10.72
N SER A 377 -28.12 -7.93 -11.73
CA SER A 377 -28.20 -9.01 -12.73
C SER A 377 -27.33 -10.19 -12.30
N ILE A 378 -27.89 -11.38 -12.33
CA ILE A 378 -27.20 -12.62 -11.94
C ILE A 378 -26.53 -13.22 -13.19
N ALA A 379 -25.23 -13.48 -13.13
CA ALA A 379 -24.46 -14.15 -14.16
C ALA A 379 -24.39 -15.66 -13.95
N ARG A 380 -24.24 -16.11 -12.69
CA ARG A 380 -24.13 -17.53 -12.34
C ARG A 380 -24.78 -17.82 -11.01
N VAL A 381 -25.34 -19.02 -10.85
CA VAL A 381 -25.87 -19.55 -9.58
C VAL A 381 -25.41 -21.00 -9.43
N ILE A 382 -24.86 -21.31 -8.26
CA ILE A 382 -24.58 -22.68 -7.82
C ILE A 382 -25.37 -22.93 -6.55
N GLN A 383 -26.06 -24.07 -6.46
CA GLN A 383 -26.77 -24.47 -5.26
C GLN A 383 -26.32 -25.83 -4.81
N ASN A 384 -25.79 -25.90 -3.60
CA ASN A 384 -25.36 -27.13 -2.97
C ASN A 384 -26.26 -27.44 -1.74
N THR A 385 -26.89 -28.60 -1.73
CA THR A 385 -27.68 -29.05 -0.58
C THR A 385 -26.77 -29.34 0.60
N LYS A 386 -27.14 -28.85 1.77
CA LYS A 386 -26.49 -29.12 3.06
C LYS A 386 -27.43 -29.96 3.94
N GLU A 387 -26.96 -30.36 5.10
CA GLU A 387 -27.80 -30.98 6.14
C GLU A 387 -28.79 -29.95 6.70
N ASP A 388 -29.76 -30.42 7.51
CA ASP A 388 -30.75 -29.57 8.20
C ASP A 388 -31.64 -28.69 7.30
N ASP A 389 -32.09 -29.20 6.17
CA ASP A 389 -32.90 -28.48 5.19
C ASP A 389 -32.32 -27.12 4.77
N ALA A 390 -31.00 -27.02 4.73
CA ALA A 390 -30.29 -25.88 4.25
C ALA A 390 -29.73 -26.08 2.83
N ALA A 391 -29.55 -25.00 2.11
CA ALA A 391 -28.83 -24.96 0.86
C ALA A 391 -27.79 -23.81 0.89
N GLU A 392 -26.58 -24.10 0.46
CA GLU A 392 -25.57 -23.09 0.17
C GLU A 392 -25.76 -22.59 -1.25
N LEU A 393 -25.99 -21.30 -1.39
CA LEU A 393 -26.07 -20.61 -2.66
C LEU A 393 -24.80 -19.80 -2.89
N VAL A 394 -24.21 -19.97 -4.05
CA VAL A 394 -23.17 -19.10 -4.57
C VAL A 394 -23.73 -18.37 -5.79
N ILE A 395 -23.72 -17.06 -5.74
CA ILE A 395 -24.24 -16.18 -6.79
C ILE A 395 -23.11 -15.29 -7.29
N VAL A 396 -22.91 -15.27 -8.60
CA VAL A 396 -22.04 -14.31 -9.26
C VAL A 396 -22.92 -13.33 -10.03
N THR A 397 -22.63 -12.04 -9.90
CA THR A 397 -23.42 -10.97 -10.55
C THR A 397 -22.70 -10.45 -11.81
N GLU A 398 -23.46 -9.84 -12.70
CA GLU A 398 -22.91 -8.89 -13.66
C GLU A 398 -22.48 -7.61 -12.94
N ALA A 399 -21.75 -6.73 -13.66
CA ALA A 399 -21.28 -5.46 -13.10
C ALA A 399 -22.45 -4.59 -12.63
N VAL A 400 -22.47 -4.26 -11.34
CA VAL A 400 -23.52 -3.49 -10.68
C VAL A 400 -22.90 -2.49 -9.70
N LYS A 401 -23.60 -1.37 -9.45
CA LYS A 401 -23.14 -0.39 -8.46
C LYS A 401 -23.16 -0.98 -7.05
N GLU A 402 -22.14 -0.67 -6.26
CA GLU A 402 -22.01 -1.08 -4.84
C GLU A 402 -23.32 -0.85 -4.06
N LYS A 403 -23.90 0.35 -4.15
CA LYS A 403 -25.15 0.68 -3.46
C LYS A 403 -26.33 -0.23 -3.81
N HIS A 404 -26.44 -0.66 -5.06
CA HIS A 404 -27.53 -1.54 -5.47
C HIS A 404 -27.37 -2.93 -4.88
N LEU A 405 -26.13 -3.41 -4.78
CA LEU A 405 -25.85 -4.66 -4.10
C LEU A 405 -26.05 -4.53 -2.59
N GLU A 406 -25.55 -3.47 -1.95
CA GLU A 406 -25.81 -3.21 -0.51
C GLU A 406 -27.31 -3.24 -0.19
N ASP A 407 -28.15 -2.54 -1.00
CA ASP A 407 -29.60 -2.51 -0.84
C ASP A 407 -30.23 -3.90 -1.02
N ALA A 408 -29.75 -4.70 -1.98
CA ALA A 408 -30.21 -6.07 -2.20
C ALA A 408 -29.85 -7.00 -1.02
N LEU A 409 -28.59 -6.92 -0.55
CA LEU A 409 -28.13 -7.73 0.59
C LEU A 409 -28.88 -7.38 1.88
N ALA A 410 -29.14 -6.10 2.14
CA ALA A 410 -29.95 -5.67 3.28
C ALA A 410 -31.33 -6.27 3.22
N HIS A 411 -32.00 -6.28 2.06
CA HIS A 411 -33.31 -6.91 1.88
C HIS A 411 -33.24 -8.43 2.07
N LEU A 412 -32.17 -9.08 1.56
CA LEU A 412 -32.02 -10.53 1.70
C LEU A 412 -31.78 -10.97 3.16
N VAL A 413 -31.08 -10.17 3.96
CA VAL A 413 -30.92 -10.43 5.41
C VAL A 413 -32.25 -10.46 6.15
N ASP A 414 -33.18 -9.61 5.75
CA ASP A 414 -34.51 -9.51 6.38
C ASP A 414 -35.48 -10.64 5.95
N MET A 415 -35.11 -11.52 5.02
CA MET A 415 -35.95 -12.65 4.60
C MET A 415 -35.82 -13.81 5.56
N ASP A 416 -36.97 -14.34 6.02
CA ASP A 416 -37.06 -15.51 6.92
C ASP A 416 -36.35 -16.77 6.35
N THR A 417 -36.16 -16.83 5.04
CA THR A 417 -35.55 -17.97 4.35
C THR A 417 -34.04 -17.83 4.18
N THR A 418 -33.47 -16.68 4.50
CA THR A 418 -32.03 -16.43 4.52
C THR A 418 -31.50 -16.72 5.92
N ARG A 419 -30.65 -17.74 6.05
CA ARG A 419 -30.05 -18.09 7.34
C ARG A 419 -28.81 -17.24 7.61
N GLU A 420 -27.99 -17.03 6.58
CA GLU A 420 -26.75 -16.27 6.69
C GLU A 420 -26.33 -15.76 5.31
N ILE A 421 -25.85 -14.51 5.24
CA ILE A 421 -25.02 -14.02 4.14
C ILE A 421 -23.58 -14.14 4.61
N GLY A 422 -22.86 -15.10 4.02
CA GLY A 422 -21.47 -15.39 4.39
C GLY A 422 -20.51 -14.36 3.83
N THR A 423 -19.90 -14.63 2.69
CA THR A 423 -18.86 -13.80 2.11
C THR A 423 -19.35 -13.11 0.84
N VAL A 424 -18.94 -11.85 0.66
CA VAL A 424 -19.14 -11.07 -0.56
C VAL A 424 -17.77 -10.61 -1.02
N ILE A 425 -17.35 -10.99 -2.23
CA ILE A 425 -16.04 -10.65 -2.79
C ILE A 425 -16.25 -10.04 -4.17
N ARG A 426 -15.47 -9.03 -4.51
CA ARG A 426 -15.49 -8.43 -5.85
C ARG A 426 -14.69 -9.29 -6.81
N GLU A 427 -15.12 -9.33 -8.08
CA GLU A 427 -14.40 -9.99 -9.18
C GLU A 427 -13.76 -8.93 -10.11
N TYR A 428 -12.55 -9.26 -10.57
CA TYR A 428 -11.79 -8.42 -11.53
C TYR A 428 -12.38 -8.42 -12.93
#